data_be5b535353147292911985864e95236c
#
_entry.id   be5b535353147292911985864e95236c
#
_cell.length_a   1.000
_cell.length_b   1.000
_cell.length_c   1.000
_cell.angle_alpha   90.00
_cell.angle_beta   90.00
_cell.angle_gamma   90.00
#
_symmetry.space_group_name_H-M   'P 1'
#
loop_
_entity.id
_entity.type
_entity.pdbx_description
1 polymer ?
#
loop_
_entity_poly.entity_id
_entity_poly.type
_entity_poly.pdbx_seq_one_letter_code
_entity_poly.pdbx_strand_id
1 'polypeptide(L)'
;MLLMELQPANKPRIGALIVTAAPVTALGVVAGVGAGMAPLVCAPVALALGLALGVLVAGATGVAPEPEPAQPVHQSFGVRALLTRAAHESRPVLNEIDVLVDVAPPRLRTIGDPECLHRAVAELIEQAARRSPPGSVVTLAARSAPSGVRLEVVDEGGGDCGAGLAVARGIVDRHGGALRTERARPRGCRVVVELPGA
;
A
#
# COMPACT_ATOMS: atom_id res chain seq x y z
N MET A 1 42.52 10.99 24.44
CA MET A 1 42.69 9.54 24.55
C MET A 1 41.36 8.96 24.99
N LEU A 2 40.63 8.42 24.12
CA LEU A 2 39.70 7.30 23.99
C LEU A 2 38.69 7.59 22.87
N LEU A 3 38.99 7.00 21.74
CA LEU A 3 38.08 6.77 20.62
C LEU A 3 36.99 5.81 21.09
N MET A 4 35.74 6.18 20.95
CA MET A 4 34.60 5.27 21.09
C MET A 4 33.98 5.06 19.73
N GLU A 5 34.31 3.92 19.17
CA GLU A 5 33.84 3.39 17.90
C GLU A 5 32.33 3.15 17.95
N LEU A 6 31.57 3.83 17.11
CA LEU A 6 30.16 3.59 16.87
C LEU A 6 30.03 2.47 15.82
N GLN A 7 29.68 1.31 16.29
CA GLN A 7 29.33 0.15 15.50
C GLN A 7 28.01 0.38 14.73
N PRO A 8 27.93 0.09 13.44
CA PRO A 8 26.70 0.28 12.67
C PRO A 8 25.67 -0.80 12.99
N ALA A 9 24.46 -0.33 13.29
CA ALA A 9 23.31 -1.12 13.63
C ALA A 9 22.92 -2.12 12.53
N ASN A 10 22.79 -3.33 12.98
CA ASN A 10 22.25 -4.55 12.46
C ASN A 10 21.04 -4.36 11.52
N LYS A 11 21.23 -4.65 10.22
CA LYS A 11 20.15 -4.86 9.26
C LYS A 11 19.49 -6.21 9.53
N PRO A 12 18.15 -6.30 9.65
CA PRO A 12 17.49 -7.59 9.70
C PRO A 12 17.66 -8.29 8.36
N ARG A 13 18.37 -9.42 8.38
CA ARG A 13 18.41 -10.35 7.27
C ARG A 13 17.01 -10.98 7.17
N ILE A 14 16.28 -10.65 6.14
CA ILE A 14 15.11 -11.40 5.71
C ILE A 14 15.64 -12.75 5.25
N GLY A 15 15.49 -13.75 6.12
CA GLY A 15 15.80 -15.14 5.80
C GLY A 15 14.83 -15.60 4.72
N ALA A 16 15.34 -15.82 3.51
CA ALA A 16 14.63 -16.55 2.49
C ALA A 16 14.34 -17.96 3.06
N LEU A 17 13.07 -18.24 3.36
CA LEU A 17 12.59 -19.56 3.71
C LEU A 17 12.68 -20.41 2.44
N ILE A 18 13.82 -21.08 2.24
CA ILE A 18 13.96 -22.11 1.21
C ILE A 18 13.14 -23.29 1.72
N VAL A 19 11.89 -23.39 1.27
CA VAL A 19 11.12 -24.62 1.40
C VAL A 19 11.75 -25.61 0.43
N THR A 20 12.70 -26.39 0.92
CA THR A 20 13.18 -27.57 0.20
C THR A 20 12.02 -28.57 0.14
N ALA A 21 11.37 -28.64 -1.01
CA ALA A 21 10.45 -29.74 -1.30
C ALA A 21 11.24 -31.03 -1.24
N ALA A 22 11.12 -31.77 -0.12
CA ALA A 22 11.62 -33.13 -0.04
C ALA A 22 10.91 -33.96 -1.11
N PRO A 23 11.66 -34.78 -1.88
CA PRO A 23 11.04 -35.55 -2.93
C PRO A 23 10.13 -36.61 -2.32
N VAL A 24 8.85 -36.59 -2.66
CA VAL A 24 7.85 -37.63 -2.38
C VAL A 24 8.15 -38.87 -3.25
N THR A 25 9.39 -39.30 -3.30
CA THR A 25 9.80 -40.49 -4.06
C THR A 25 9.88 -41.76 -3.21
N ALA A 26 9.59 -41.68 -1.90
CA ALA A 26 9.74 -42.81 -0.98
C ALA A 26 8.49 -43.72 -0.89
N LEU A 27 7.33 -43.34 -1.45
CA LEU A 27 6.10 -44.11 -1.27
C LEU A 27 5.76 -45.05 -2.44
N GLY A 28 6.55 -45.04 -3.52
CA GLY A 28 6.30 -45.87 -4.72
C GLY A 28 6.97 -47.25 -4.73
N VAL A 29 7.84 -47.55 -3.77
CA VAL A 29 8.71 -48.76 -3.86
C VAL A 29 8.12 -49.97 -3.13
N VAL A 30 7.13 -49.80 -2.25
CA VAL A 30 6.64 -50.92 -1.40
C VAL A 30 5.50 -51.74 -2.01
N ALA A 31 4.82 -51.26 -3.04
CA ALA A 31 3.68 -51.97 -3.64
C ALA A 31 4.03 -52.92 -4.81
N GLY A 32 5.30 -53.02 -5.20
CA GLY A 32 5.73 -53.75 -6.39
C GLY A 32 6.27 -55.18 -6.17
N VAL A 33 6.27 -55.73 -4.94
CA VAL A 33 6.94 -57.03 -4.64
C VAL A 33 6.03 -58.25 -4.87
N GLY A 34 4.82 -58.06 -5.36
CA GLY A 34 3.85 -59.17 -5.53
C GLY A 34 3.58 -59.68 -6.95
N ALA A 35 4.05 -59.05 -7.99
CA ALA A 35 3.80 -59.49 -9.36
C ALA A 35 5.08 -59.48 -10.18
N GLY A 36 5.67 -60.60 -10.47
CA GLY A 36 6.93 -60.90 -11.15
C GLY A 36 7.24 -60.13 -12.44
N MET A 37 7.13 -58.85 -12.44
CA MET A 37 7.49 -57.96 -13.57
C MET A 37 8.92 -57.43 -13.33
N ALA A 38 9.77 -57.62 -14.35
CA ALA A 38 11.16 -57.23 -14.31
C ALA A 38 11.30 -55.71 -14.00
N PRO A 39 12.28 -55.34 -13.14
CA PRO A 39 12.48 -53.93 -12.70
C PRO A 39 12.82 -52.95 -13.84
N LEU A 40 13.12 -53.48 -15.02
CA LEU A 40 13.49 -52.69 -16.20
C LEU A 40 12.33 -51.91 -16.83
N VAL A 41 11.07 -52.31 -16.57
CA VAL A 41 9.89 -51.66 -17.22
C VAL A 41 9.26 -50.64 -16.28
N CYS A 42 9.43 -50.76 -14.97
CA CYS A 42 8.78 -49.87 -14.00
C CYS A 42 9.47 -48.50 -13.87
N ALA A 43 10.79 -48.43 -14.11
CA ALA A 43 11.56 -47.20 -13.96
C ALA A 43 11.16 -46.08 -14.96
N PRO A 44 11.00 -46.36 -16.25
CA PRO A 44 10.63 -45.29 -17.21
C PRO A 44 9.17 -44.80 -17.03
N VAL A 45 8.27 -45.69 -16.59
CA VAL A 45 6.86 -45.33 -16.34
C VAL A 45 6.74 -44.43 -15.11
N ALA A 46 7.46 -44.70 -14.04
CA ALA A 46 7.48 -43.88 -12.85
C ALA A 46 8.10 -42.48 -13.12
N LEU A 47 9.16 -42.44 -13.95
CA LEU A 47 9.78 -41.17 -14.36
C LEU A 47 8.85 -40.32 -15.25
N ALA A 48 8.15 -40.97 -16.19
CA ALA A 48 7.19 -40.26 -17.06
C ALA A 48 5.98 -39.74 -16.28
N LEU A 49 5.47 -40.52 -15.30
CA LEU A 49 4.36 -40.05 -14.47
C LEU A 49 4.78 -38.93 -13.52
N GLY A 50 5.99 -38.98 -12.97
CA GLY A 50 6.56 -37.93 -12.13
C GLY A 50 6.76 -36.62 -12.89
N LEU A 51 7.27 -36.69 -14.12
CA LEU A 51 7.41 -35.54 -15.01
C LEU A 51 6.07 -34.96 -15.44
N ALA A 52 5.10 -35.80 -15.78
CA ALA A 52 3.75 -35.35 -16.16
C ALA A 52 3.03 -34.67 -15.00
N LEU A 53 3.14 -35.23 -13.78
CA LEU A 53 2.55 -34.63 -12.58
C LEU A 53 3.28 -33.33 -12.18
N GLY A 54 4.61 -33.29 -12.34
CA GLY A 54 5.40 -32.09 -12.10
C GLY A 54 5.04 -30.93 -13.03
N VAL A 55 4.83 -31.21 -14.31
CA VAL A 55 4.39 -30.22 -15.30
C VAL A 55 2.95 -29.78 -15.04
N LEU A 56 2.06 -30.70 -14.61
CA LEU A 56 0.68 -30.35 -14.27
C LEU A 56 0.60 -29.45 -13.02
N VAL A 57 1.40 -29.72 -12.01
CA VAL A 57 1.48 -28.88 -10.80
C VAL A 57 2.12 -27.54 -11.10
N ALA A 58 3.18 -27.48 -11.90
CA ALA A 58 3.80 -26.23 -12.32
C ALA A 58 2.87 -25.38 -13.22
N GLY A 59 2.02 -26.03 -14.03
CA GLY A 59 1.01 -25.34 -14.82
C GLY A 59 -0.19 -24.84 -14.01
N ALA A 60 -0.49 -25.49 -12.85
CA ALA A 60 -1.59 -25.09 -11.97
C ALA A 60 -1.21 -23.97 -11.00
N THR A 61 0.08 -23.75 -10.75
CA THR A 61 0.59 -22.59 -10.02
C THR A 61 0.92 -21.44 -10.96
N GLY A 62 0.08 -21.21 -11.96
CA GLY A 62 0.07 -19.96 -12.71
C GLY A 62 -0.28 -18.83 -11.74
N VAL A 63 0.68 -18.40 -10.94
CA VAL A 63 0.66 -17.06 -10.35
C VAL A 63 0.58 -16.14 -11.56
N ALA A 64 -0.63 -15.63 -11.84
CA ALA A 64 -0.78 -14.55 -12.80
C ALA A 64 0.29 -13.52 -12.40
N PRO A 65 1.13 -13.03 -13.33
CA PRO A 65 2.07 -11.98 -13.00
C PRO A 65 1.25 -10.87 -12.36
N GLU A 66 1.56 -10.58 -11.11
CA GLU A 66 0.99 -9.43 -10.42
C GLU A 66 1.16 -8.25 -11.38
N PRO A 67 0.08 -7.55 -11.76
CA PRO A 67 0.19 -6.51 -12.77
C PRO A 67 1.30 -5.57 -12.30
N GLU A 68 2.36 -5.46 -13.11
CA GLU A 68 3.46 -4.53 -12.86
C GLU A 68 2.81 -3.21 -12.45
N PRO A 69 3.17 -2.62 -11.30
CA PRO A 69 2.55 -1.38 -10.86
C PRO A 69 2.69 -0.39 -12.00
N ALA A 70 1.55 -0.05 -12.63
CA ALA A 70 1.50 0.85 -13.76
C ALA A 70 2.35 2.07 -13.40
N GLN A 71 3.32 2.43 -14.24
CA GLN A 71 4.21 3.55 -13.98
C GLN A 71 3.34 4.76 -13.66
N PRO A 72 3.57 5.45 -12.55
CA PRO A 72 2.70 6.54 -12.12
C PRO A 72 2.63 7.58 -13.23
N VAL A 73 1.43 7.79 -13.77
CA VAL A 73 1.20 8.77 -14.84
C VAL A 73 1.31 10.15 -14.22
N HIS A 74 2.50 10.75 -14.28
CA HIS A 74 2.72 12.10 -13.78
C HIS A 74 2.09 13.11 -14.75
N GLN A 75 0.94 13.64 -14.37
CA GLN A 75 0.25 14.70 -15.12
C GLN A 75 -0.11 15.87 -14.21
N SER A 76 -0.24 17.06 -14.81
CA SER A 76 -0.72 18.23 -14.10
C SER A 76 -2.24 18.21 -14.01
N PHE A 77 -2.81 18.36 -12.82
CA PHE A 77 -4.27 18.37 -12.60
C PHE A 77 -4.68 19.35 -11.51
N GLY A 78 -5.99 19.67 -11.47
CA GLY A 78 -6.56 20.63 -10.52
C GLY A 78 -6.79 20.00 -9.14
N VAL A 79 -6.25 20.62 -8.11
CA VAL A 79 -6.35 20.17 -6.73
C VAL A 79 -7.80 20.20 -6.20
N ARG A 80 -8.58 21.23 -6.61
CA ARG A 80 -10.00 21.31 -6.21
C ARG A 80 -10.80 20.09 -6.67
N ALA A 81 -10.62 19.66 -7.93
CA ALA A 81 -11.33 18.52 -8.47
C ALA A 81 -10.97 17.23 -7.70
N LEU A 82 -9.68 17.04 -7.38
CA LEU A 82 -9.21 15.93 -6.57
C LEU A 82 -9.91 15.89 -5.20
N LEU A 83 -9.87 16.98 -4.44
CA LEU A 83 -10.44 17.04 -3.09
C LEU A 83 -11.97 16.88 -3.10
N THR A 84 -12.64 17.51 -4.06
CA THR A 84 -14.11 17.41 -4.18
C THR A 84 -14.54 15.97 -4.52
N ARG A 85 -13.82 15.30 -5.44
CA ARG A 85 -14.07 13.90 -5.78
C ARG A 85 -13.85 12.99 -4.58
N ALA A 86 -12.74 13.13 -3.87
CA ALA A 86 -12.44 12.33 -2.69
C ALA A 86 -13.49 12.53 -1.58
N ALA A 87 -13.89 13.77 -1.30
CA ALA A 87 -14.94 14.06 -0.34
C ALA A 87 -16.29 13.44 -0.72
N HIS A 88 -16.64 13.45 -2.01
CA HIS A 88 -17.89 12.88 -2.51
C HIS A 88 -17.89 11.34 -2.40
N GLU A 89 -16.80 10.69 -2.79
CA GLU A 89 -16.69 9.24 -2.78
C GLU A 89 -16.57 8.66 -1.36
N SER A 90 -16.04 9.44 -0.41
CA SER A 90 -15.96 9.02 1.01
C SER A 90 -17.30 9.13 1.76
N ARG A 91 -18.33 9.79 1.22
CA ARG A 91 -19.64 10.00 1.90
C ARG A 91 -20.27 8.74 2.54
N PRO A 92 -20.23 7.56 1.89
CA PRO A 92 -20.86 6.36 2.46
C PRO A 92 -20.25 5.91 3.80
N VAL A 93 -19.01 6.30 4.09
CA VAL A 93 -18.28 5.89 5.31
C VAL A 93 -18.21 6.99 6.38
N LEU A 94 -18.76 8.19 6.09
CA LEU A 94 -18.60 9.36 6.94
C LEU A 94 -19.55 9.43 8.14
N ASN A 95 -20.60 8.60 8.21
CA ASN A 95 -21.50 8.50 9.39
C ASN A 95 -21.76 9.83 10.12
N GLU A 96 -22.61 10.71 9.55
CA GLU A 96 -22.97 12.01 10.15
C GLU A 96 -21.81 13.02 10.28
N ILE A 97 -20.73 12.84 9.51
CA ILE A 97 -19.61 13.78 9.47
C ILE A 97 -19.67 14.58 8.17
N ASP A 98 -19.63 15.88 8.27
CA ASP A 98 -19.56 16.77 7.13
C ASP A 98 -18.12 16.95 6.64
N VAL A 99 -17.93 17.11 5.33
CA VAL A 99 -16.63 17.43 4.73
C VAL A 99 -16.69 18.79 4.06
N LEU A 100 -15.86 19.71 4.54
CA LEU A 100 -15.68 21.05 3.96
C LEU A 100 -14.45 21.07 3.08
N VAL A 101 -14.60 21.54 1.82
CA VAL A 101 -13.48 21.69 0.88
C VAL A 101 -13.17 23.15 0.63
N ASP A 102 -11.98 23.60 1.02
CA ASP A 102 -11.49 24.98 0.85
C ASP A 102 -10.17 25.02 0.09
N VAL A 103 -10.19 25.49 -1.16
CA VAL A 103 -9.02 25.57 -2.05
C VAL A 103 -8.75 27.00 -2.49
N ALA A 104 -7.55 27.50 -2.20
CA ALA A 104 -7.11 28.83 -2.62
C ALA A 104 -5.64 28.80 -3.12
N PRO A 105 -5.34 29.31 -4.32
CA PRO A 105 -6.28 29.87 -5.29
C PRO A 105 -7.18 28.82 -5.94
N PRO A 106 -8.35 29.16 -6.50
CA PRO A 106 -9.30 28.19 -7.07
C PRO A 106 -8.72 27.32 -8.20
N ARG A 107 -7.71 27.81 -8.90
CA ARG A 107 -7.03 27.11 -10.01
C ARG A 107 -5.71 26.44 -9.59
N LEU A 108 -5.56 26.12 -8.31
CA LEU A 108 -4.38 25.44 -7.79
C LEU A 108 -4.18 24.10 -8.49
N ARG A 109 -2.95 23.84 -8.94
CA ARG A 109 -2.56 22.62 -9.66
C ARG A 109 -1.36 21.96 -9.01
N THR A 110 -1.25 20.64 -9.16
CA THR A 110 -0.12 19.82 -8.75
C THR A 110 0.26 18.84 -9.86
N ILE A 111 1.42 18.22 -9.75
CA ILE A 111 1.89 17.16 -10.65
C ILE A 111 1.88 15.83 -9.90
N GLY A 112 1.42 14.78 -10.57
CA GLY A 112 1.42 13.43 -10.01
C GLY A 112 0.43 12.53 -10.70
N ASP A 113 0.21 11.36 -10.13
CA ASP A 113 -0.85 10.44 -10.52
C ASP A 113 -2.14 10.80 -9.76
N PRO A 114 -3.19 11.30 -10.44
CA PRO A 114 -4.41 11.75 -9.77
C PRO A 114 -5.17 10.61 -9.09
N GLU A 115 -5.12 9.38 -9.58
CA GLU A 115 -5.81 8.24 -8.96
C GLU A 115 -5.09 7.81 -7.69
N CYS A 116 -3.77 7.75 -7.71
CA CYS A 116 -2.98 7.47 -6.52
C CYS A 116 -3.18 8.55 -5.44
N LEU A 117 -3.11 9.82 -5.81
CA LEU A 117 -3.31 10.93 -4.88
C LEU A 117 -4.75 11.02 -4.38
N HIS A 118 -5.74 10.70 -5.23
CA HIS A 118 -7.14 10.56 -4.81
C HIS A 118 -7.28 9.50 -3.70
N ARG A 119 -6.68 8.32 -3.89
CA ARG A 119 -6.67 7.26 -2.88
C ARG A 119 -6.01 7.71 -1.58
N ALA A 120 -4.90 8.46 -1.65
CA ALA A 120 -4.26 8.99 -0.46
C ALA A 120 -5.18 9.97 0.30
N VAL A 121 -5.85 10.89 -0.40
CA VAL A 121 -6.79 11.84 0.21
C VAL A 121 -8.00 11.11 0.81
N ALA A 122 -8.58 10.14 0.10
CA ALA A 122 -9.70 9.34 0.60
C ALA A 122 -9.32 8.63 1.91
N GLU A 123 -8.14 8.00 1.98
CA GLU A 123 -7.62 7.38 3.21
C GLU A 123 -7.49 8.40 4.36
N LEU A 124 -7.01 9.61 4.08
CA LEU A 124 -6.91 10.67 5.09
C LEU A 124 -8.28 11.09 5.60
N ILE A 125 -9.28 11.22 4.73
CA ILE A 125 -10.66 11.54 5.10
C ILE A 125 -11.25 10.45 5.99
N GLU A 126 -11.09 9.18 5.62
CA GLU A 126 -11.58 8.06 6.41
C GLU A 126 -10.92 7.97 7.78
N GLN A 127 -9.61 8.19 7.87
CA GLN A 127 -8.90 8.22 9.15
C GLN A 127 -9.37 9.39 10.02
N ALA A 128 -9.61 10.56 9.44
CA ALA A 128 -10.17 11.71 10.12
C ALA A 128 -11.58 11.41 10.65
N ALA A 129 -12.44 10.83 9.81
CA ALA A 129 -13.81 10.47 10.18
C ALA A 129 -13.86 9.42 11.32
N ARG A 130 -13.04 8.39 11.26
CA ARG A 130 -12.95 7.37 12.32
C ARG A 130 -12.61 7.93 13.71
N ARG A 131 -11.88 9.06 13.77
CA ARG A 131 -11.51 9.72 15.03
C ARG A 131 -12.52 10.75 15.48
N SER A 132 -13.31 11.26 14.56
CA SER A 132 -14.21 12.39 14.80
C SER A 132 -15.53 11.94 15.44
N PRO A 133 -16.09 12.70 16.39
CA PRO A 133 -17.41 12.42 16.91
C PRO A 133 -18.50 12.71 15.85
N PRO A 134 -19.66 12.05 15.93
CA PRO A 134 -20.81 12.36 15.07
C PRO A 134 -21.16 13.85 15.10
N GLY A 135 -21.58 14.40 13.97
CA GLY A 135 -21.93 15.82 13.82
C GLY A 135 -20.73 16.77 13.74
N SER A 136 -19.50 16.27 13.68
CA SER A 136 -18.29 17.10 13.49
C SER A 136 -18.01 17.36 12.01
N VAL A 137 -17.01 18.22 11.75
CA VAL A 137 -16.60 18.61 10.39
C VAL A 137 -15.15 18.20 10.16
N VAL A 138 -14.90 17.51 9.05
CA VAL A 138 -13.55 17.31 8.50
C VAL A 138 -13.27 18.38 7.44
N THR A 139 -12.25 19.19 7.65
CA THR A 139 -11.88 20.26 6.71
C THR A 139 -10.73 19.80 5.82
N LEU A 140 -10.94 19.88 4.50
CA LEU A 140 -9.93 19.69 3.47
C LEU A 140 -9.52 21.06 2.94
N ALA A 141 -8.34 21.54 3.29
CA ALA A 141 -7.83 22.79 2.77
C ALA A 141 -6.67 22.56 1.80
N ALA A 142 -6.58 23.40 0.77
CA ALA A 142 -5.42 23.41 -0.12
C ALA A 142 -4.95 24.84 -0.36
N ARG A 143 -3.64 25.05 -0.31
CA ARG A 143 -2.98 26.35 -0.47
C ARG A 143 -1.73 26.21 -1.34
N SER A 144 -1.37 27.30 -2.00
CA SER A 144 -0.06 27.41 -2.64
C SER A 144 1.03 27.45 -1.56
N ALA A 145 2.14 26.77 -1.80
CA ALA A 145 3.32 26.74 -0.94
C ALA A 145 4.57 26.98 -1.79
N PRO A 146 5.71 27.40 -1.19
CA PRO A 146 6.94 27.61 -1.94
C PRO A 146 7.44 26.37 -2.68
N SER A 147 7.20 25.19 -2.14
CA SER A 147 7.53 23.88 -2.74
C SER A 147 6.48 23.37 -3.72
N GLY A 148 5.33 24.06 -3.86
CA GLY A 148 4.22 23.60 -4.69
C GLY A 148 2.85 23.77 -4.03
N VAL A 149 2.25 22.67 -3.59
CA VAL A 149 0.92 22.63 -3.00
C VAL A 149 0.97 22.04 -1.60
N ARG A 150 0.34 22.75 -0.65
CA ARG A 150 0.07 22.22 0.69
C ARG A 150 -1.39 21.84 0.79
N LEU A 151 -1.65 20.57 1.11
CA LEU A 151 -2.96 20.06 1.48
C LEU A 151 -3.03 19.89 2.99
N GLU A 152 -4.15 20.21 3.60
CA GLU A 152 -4.38 20.00 5.03
C GLU A 152 -5.71 19.26 5.20
N VAL A 153 -5.69 18.20 6.01
CA VAL A 153 -6.88 17.50 6.48
C VAL A 153 -6.96 17.74 7.98
N VAL A 154 -8.01 18.42 8.42
CA VAL A 154 -8.20 18.79 9.83
C VAL A 154 -9.47 18.13 10.34
N ASP A 155 -9.36 17.41 11.45
CA ASP A 155 -10.48 16.80 12.16
C ASP A 155 -10.62 17.34 13.60
N GLU A 156 -11.75 17.05 14.22
CA GLU A 156 -12.04 17.40 15.61
C GLU A 156 -11.89 16.22 16.57
N GLY A 157 -11.32 15.12 16.10
CA GLY A 157 -11.21 13.86 16.84
C GLY A 157 -10.15 13.88 17.94
N GLY A 158 -10.12 12.78 18.69
CA GLY A 158 -9.10 12.52 19.71
C GLY A 158 -8.08 11.46 19.27
N GLY A 159 -7.10 11.20 20.13
CA GLY A 159 -6.16 10.09 19.95
C GLY A 159 -4.88 10.42 19.20
N ASP A 160 -4.27 9.38 18.61
CA ASP A 160 -3.02 9.47 17.88
C ASP A 160 -3.24 9.98 16.45
N CYS A 161 -2.67 11.12 16.13
CA CYS A 161 -2.76 11.74 14.81
C CYS A 161 -2.00 10.95 13.72
N GLY A 162 -1.05 10.10 14.09
CA GLY A 162 -0.22 9.33 13.17
C GLY A 162 -0.76 7.95 12.81
N ALA A 163 -1.77 7.46 13.55
CA ALA A 163 -2.32 6.13 13.33
C ALA A 163 -3.01 5.99 11.97
N GLY A 164 -2.76 4.88 11.27
CA GLY A 164 -3.43 4.53 10.02
C GLY A 164 -2.97 5.29 8.77
N LEU A 165 -1.92 6.12 8.83
CA LEU A 165 -1.50 6.96 7.70
C LEU A 165 -0.44 6.33 6.78
N ALA A 166 -0.09 5.06 6.98
CA ALA A 166 0.99 4.40 6.23
C ALA A 166 0.75 4.38 4.72
N VAL A 167 -0.48 4.10 4.28
CA VAL A 167 -0.85 4.05 2.86
C VAL A 167 -0.74 5.44 2.22
N ALA A 168 -1.35 6.45 2.85
CA ALA A 168 -1.28 7.82 2.35
C ALA A 168 0.16 8.34 2.31
N ARG A 169 0.96 8.06 3.35
CA ARG A 169 2.39 8.42 3.40
C ARG A 169 3.16 7.79 2.25
N GLY A 170 3.04 6.49 2.02
CA GLY A 170 3.73 5.79 0.94
C GLY A 170 3.35 6.32 -0.46
N ILE A 171 2.11 6.78 -0.65
CA ILE A 171 1.69 7.42 -1.90
C ILE A 171 2.35 8.79 -2.04
N VAL A 172 2.29 9.63 -1.00
CA VAL A 172 2.86 10.98 -0.99
C VAL A 172 4.37 10.94 -1.23
N ASP A 173 5.09 10.03 -0.56
CA ASP A 173 6.54 9.87 -0.70
C ASP A 173 6.93 9.50 -2.15
N ARG A 174 6.16 8.62 -2.81
CA ARG A 174 6.38 8.27 -4.24
C ARG A 174 6.15 9.44 -5.19
N HIS A 175 5.41 10.45 -4.76
CA HIS A 175 5.18 11.68 -5.52
C HIS A 175 6.19 12.80 -5.18
N GLY A 176 7.26 12.48 -4.43
CA GLY A 176 8.25 13.45 -4.01
C GLY A 176 7.71 14.47 -3.00
N GLY A 177 6.59 14.14 -2.35
CA GLY A 177 5.96 14.96 -1.32
C GLY A 177 6.39 14.60 0.08
N ALA A 178 5.80 15.26 1.07
CA ALA A 178 5.99 14.97 2.47
C ALA A 178 4.66 14.99 3.23
N LEU A 179 4.46 14.04 4.18
CA LEU A 179 3.29 13.98 5.05
C LEU A 179 3.71 14.17 6.50
N ARG A 180 3.12 15.15 7.17
CA ARG A 180 3.33 15.47 8.59
C ARG A 180 2.01 15.49 9.34
N THR A 181 2.06 15.25 10.64
CA THR A 181 0.89 15.29 11.53
C THR A 181 1.14 16.27 12.66
N GLU A 182 0.13 17.03 13.00
CA GLU A 182 0.16 18.02 14.07
C GLU A 182 -1.14 17.93 14.88
N ARG A 183 -1.10 18.40 16.11
CA ARG A 183 -2.32 18.60 16.90
C ARG A 183 -3.05 19.87 16.43
N ALA A 184 -4.32 19.75 16.09
CA ALA A 184 -5.15 20.90 15.82
C ALA A 184 -5.60 21.58 17.13
N ARG A 185 -5.84 22.90 17.06
CA ARG A 185 -6.37 23.66 18.19
C ARG A 185 -7.83 24.06 17.91
N PRO A 186 -8.73 24.02 18.88
CA PRO A 186 -8.52 23.68 20.31
C PRO A 186 -8.35 22.18 20.56
N ARG A 187 -8.78 21.31 19.63
CA ARG A 187 -8.64 19.85 19.65
C ARG A 187 -8.59 19.29 18.23
N GLY A 188 -8.25 18.04 18.10
CA GLY A 188 -8.23 17.34 16.82
C GLY A 188 -6.84 17.08 16.28
N CYS A 189 -6.81 16.58 15.07
CA CYS A 189 -5.60 16.34 14.31
C CYS A 189 -5.57 17.16 13.03
N ARG A 190 -4.38 17.58 12.65
CA ARG A 190 -4.09 18.16 11.36
C ARG A 190 -3.06 17.30 10.66
N VAL A 191 -3.42 16.79 9.50
CA VAL A 191 -2.48 16.11 8.60
C VAL A 191 -2.12 17.09 7.51
N VAL A 192 -0.83 17.35 7.33
CA VAL A 192 -0.30 18.26 6.32
C VAL A 192 0.43 17.45 5.27
N VAL A 193 0.05 17.60 4.02
CA VAL A 193 0.67 16.97 2.86
C VAL A 193 1.25 18.08 1.98
N GLU A 194 2.54 18.02 1.69
CA GLU A 194 3.20 18.89 0.73
C GLU A 194 3.48 18.10 -0.54
N LEU A 195 3.06 18.64 -1.68
CA LEU A 195 3.25 18.05 -3.00
C LEU A 195 3.99 19.04 -3.91
N PRO A 196 4.77 18.55 -4.88
CA PRO A 196 5.41 19.42 -5.86
C PRO A 196 4.37 20.19 -6.69
N GLY A 197 4.71 21.44 -7.03
CA GLY A 197 3.89 22.29 -7.90
C GLY A 197 3.92 21.85 -9.36
N ALA A 198 2.93 22.28 -10.13
CA ALA A 198 2.86 22.10 -11.58
C ALA A 198 3.63 23.20 -12.32
#